data_99d14bce8291b6926a0d614b03f78e07
#
_entry.id   99d14bce8291b6926a0d614b03f78e07
#
_cell.length_a   1.000
_cell.length_b   1.000
_cell.length_c   1.000
_cell.angle_alpha   90.00
_cell.angle_beta   90.00
_cell.angle_gamma   90.00
#
_symmetry.space_group_name_H-M   'P 1'
#
loop_
_entity.id
_entity.type
_entity.pdbx_description
1 polymer ?
#
loop_
_entity_poly.entity_id
_entity_poly.type
_entity_poly.pdbx_seq_one_letter_code
_entity_poly.pdbx_strand_id
1 'polypeptide(L)'
;MCSALYELGGLIVMHDASGCNSTYTTHDEPRWFDRPADVFISALTETDAVLGNEGRLIDDIKAAAAELHPEFIALAGTPIPMMMGCDYDGIAREIETATGIVSFGVDTNGTDDYIAGIGKAFVKLAERFVAPAAKRLPRTLNILGVTPLDFSVNGTAESFDAFAEAAGWKVLSNWAMGENASLPRIRFAGQASVNWVVSAGGLPAALWLAEHFGTPFVVGAPYGCFMAELLPKKWAEAARENHHINLAVGCRGNFTSDDAPTKVAVIGEAVTSAAIRASLVKDEGLTDVAVLTPLTAPDILLGTGDQRRLTEDDFREILPDLDTIVADPFFAHFTRTQPGGAAVESVDLPHVALSGRIWEKDIPVLTGTAFNDWYRSRGNRRPLL
;
A
#
# COMPACT_ATOMS: atom_id res chain seq x y z
N MET A 1 4.43 1.24 7.78
CA MET A 1 3.68 1.82 8.91
C MET A 1 3.76 3.34 8.90
N CYS A 2 4.94 3.97 9.03
CA CYS A 2 5.06 5.43 9.12
C CYS A 2 4.40 6.17 7.95
N SER A 3 4.63 5.77 6.70
CA SER A 3 3.97 6.38 5.53
C SER A 3 2.43 6.28 5.56
N ALA A 4 1.87 5.27 6.21
CA ALA A 4 0.41 5.14 6.35
C ALA A 4 -0.19 6.14 7.36
N LEU A 5 0.60 6.62 8.32
CA LEU A 5 0.17 7.53 9.39
C LEU A 5 0.63 8.97 9.17
N TYR A 6 1.49 9.22 8.20
CA TYR A 6 2.28 10.42 8.01
C TYR A 6 1.47 11.73 7.98
N GLU A 7 0.35 11.76 7.25
CA GLU A 7 -0.48 12.96 7.07
C GLU A 7 -1.59 13.12 8.13
N LEU A 8 -1.67 12.22 9.10
CA LEU A 8 -2.81 12.17 10.02
C LEU A 8 -2.63 12.99 11.31
N GLY A 9 -1.54 13.76 11.40
CA GLY A 9 -1.29 14.67 12.54
C GLY A 9 -0.82 13.95 13.80
N GLY A 10 -0.21 12.77 13.69
CA GLY A 10 0.31 12.02 14.82
C GLY A 10 1.79 12.22 15.07
N LEU A 11 2.20 12.05 16.34
CA LEU A 11 3.59 11.84 16.71
C LEU A 11 3.93 10.37 16.50
N ILE A 12 4.79 10.07 15.52
CA ILE A 12 5.19 8.72 15.19
C ILE A 12 6.62 8.47 15.69
N VAL A 13 6.80 7.50 16.56
CA VAL A 13 8.11 7.19 17.14
C VAL A 13 8.55 5.78 16.73
N MET A 14 9.61 5.71 15.94
CA MET A 14 10.32 4.46 15.67
C MET A 14 11.22 4.15 16.86
N HIS A 15 10.91 3.08 17.59
CA HIS A 15 11.75 2.66 18.71
C HIS A 15 12.95 1.89 18.16
N ASP A 16 14.10 2.57 18.08
CA ASP A 16 15.33 2.05 17.47
C ASP A 16 16.57 2.84 17.90
N ALA A 17 17.73 2.27 17.60
CA ALA A 17 19.06 2.86 17.84
C ALA A 17 19.47 3.96 16.83
N SER A 18 18.60 4.35 15.89
CA SER A 18 18.91 5.37 14.85
C SER A 18 19.87 4.91 13.75
N GLY A 19 19.77 3.65 13.31
CA GLY A 19 20.50 3.16 12.14
C GLY A 19 19.88 3.63 10.81
N CYS A 20 19.41 2.69 9.99
CA CYS A 20 18.78 2.98 8.69
C CYS A 20 17.52 3.86 8.78
N ASN A 21 16.84 3.88 9.94
CA ASN A 21 15.63 4.70 10.13
C ASN A 21 15.90 6.21 10.07
N SER A 22 17.16 6.65 10.27
CA SER A 22 17.52 8.06 10.16
C SER A 22 17.30 8.61 8.75
N THR A 23 17.45 7.80 7.71
CA THR A 23 17.20 8.22 6.32
C THR A 23 15.72 8.51 6.10
N TYR A 24 14.83 7.67 6.66
CA TYR A 24 13.40 7.90 6.57
C TYR A 24 12.99 9.21 7.25
N THR A 25 13.48 9.49 8.45
CA THR A 25 13.15 10.72 9.19
C THR A 25 13.79 11.98 8.62
N THR A 26 14.66 11.87 7.64
CA THR A 26 15.38 13.01 7.07
C THR A 26 15.05 13.27 5.60
N HIS A 27 14.73 12.26 4.79
CA HIS A 27 14.52 12.50 3.36
C HIS A 27 13.87 11.34 2.55
N ASP A 28 13.71 10.13 3.10
CA ASP A 28 13.23 8.99 2.31
C ASP A 28 11.71 8.96 2.12
N GLU A 29 10.95 9.56 3.04
CA GLU A 29 9.51 9.69 2.84
C GLU A 29 9.23 10.64 1.67
N PRO A 30 8.48 10.24 0.64
CA PRO A 30 8.26 11.07 -0.56
C PRO A 30 7.68 12.46 -0.28
N ARG A 31 6.91 12.63 0.79
CA ARG A 31 6.25 13.89 1.18
C ARG A 31 7.10 14.79 2.08
N TRP A 32 8.28 14.34 2.49
CA TRP A 32 9.09 15.00 3.51
C TRP A 32 9.31 16.50 3.29
N PHE A 33 9.58 16.91 2.05
CA PHE A 33 9.86 18.31 1.73
C PHE A 33 8.62 19.18 1.58
N ASP A 34 7.49 18.58 1.24
CA ASP A 34 6.24 19.31 0.95
C ASP A 34 5.28 19.32 2.14
N ARG A 35 5.33 18.28 2.98
CA ARG A 35 4.45 18.09 4.14
C ARG A 35 5.27 17.56 5.31
N PRO A 36 5.84 18.43 6.14
CA PRO A 36 6.55 17.97 7.35
C PRO A 36 5.60 17.24 8.28
N ALA A 37 6.09 16.18 8.93
CA ALA A 37 5.36 15.41 9.93
C ALA A 37 6.25 15.07 11.12
N ASP A 38 5.63 14.83 12.26
CA ASP A 38 6.31 14.54 13.52
C ASP A 38 6.70 13.05 13.59
N VAL A 39 7.78 12.69 12.91
CA VAL A 39 8.33 11.33 12.89
C VAL A 39 9.72 11.35 13.53
N PHE A 40 9.89 10.57 14.60
CA PHE A 40 11.09 10.55 15.42
C PHE A 40 11.65 9.14 15.58
N ILE A 41 12.89 9.06 16.01
CA ILE A 41 13.56 7.83 16.44
C ILE A 41 13.89 7.99 17.92
N SER A 42 13.67 6.95 18.72
CA SER A 42 13.90 6.97 20.16
C SER A 42 15.37 7.04 20.58
N ALA A 43 16.30 6.86 19.64
CA ALA A 43 17.73 6.80 19.91
C ALA A 43 18.09 5.79 21.02
N LEU A 44 17.57 4.55 20.89
CA LEU A 44 17.81 3.45 21.81
C LEU A 44 19.32 3.20 21.97
N THR A 45 19.83 3.25 23.21
CA THR A 45 21.22 2.94 23.49
C THR A 45 21.40 1.46 23.82
N GLU A 46 22.65 0.96 23.72
CA GLU A 46 22.99 -0.41 24.14
C GLU A 46 22.62 -0.67 25.60
N THR A 47 22.84 0.32 26.47
CA THR A 47 22.48 0.22 27.90
C THR A 47 20.98 0.10 28.10
N ASP A 48 20.17 0.91 27.39
CA ASP A 48 18.72 0.85 27.46
C ASP A 48 18.20 -0.50 26.94
N ALA A 49 18.81 -1.01 25.85
CA ALA A 49 18.46 -2.31 25.29
C ALA A 49 18.75 -3.48 26.24
N VAL A 50 19.86 -3.44 26.96
CA VAL A 50 20.25 -4.50 27.93
C VAL A 50 19.42 -4.43 29.21
N LEU A 51 19.12 -3.23 29.70
CA LEU A 51 18.42 -3.02 30.96
C LEU A 51 16.88 -2.97 30.81
N GLY A 52 16.35 -2.87 29.59
CA GLY A 52 14.92 -2.70 29.35
C GLY A 52 14.40 -1.36 29.88
N ASN A 53 15.15 -0.25 29.64
CA ASN A 53 14.79 1.07 30.17
C ASN A 53 13.76 1.77 29.28
N GLU A 54 12.48 1.40 29.42
CA GLU A 54 11.37 2.02 28.71
C GLU A 54 10.97 3.39 29.30
N GLY A 55 11.34 3.67 30.54
CA GLY A 55 11.01 4.94 31.24
C GLY A 55 11.55 6.16 30.52
N ARG A 56 12.78 6.08 29.99
CA ARG A 56 13.36 7.17 29.18
C ARG A 56 12.56 7.44 27.91
N LEU A 57 12.20 6.38 27.17
CA LEU A 57 11.37 6.50 25.98
C LEU A 57 10.04 7.21 26.29
N ILE A 58 9.39 6.82 27.36
CA ILE A 58 8.11 7.40 27.80
C ILE A 58 8.28 8.88 28.15
N ASP A 59 9.34 9.24 28.89
CA ASP A 59 9.59 10.63 29.28
C ASP A 59 9.93 11.53 28.07
N ASP A 60 10.73 11.04 27.12
CA ASP A 60 11.05 11.75 25.88
C ASP A 60 9.78 11.98 25.02
N ILE A 61 8.91 10.97 24.91
CA ILE A 61 7.65 11.10 24.18
C ILE A 61 6.70 12.09 24.86
N LYS A 62 6.60 12.08 26.19
CA LYS A 62 5.79 13.05 26.94
C LYS A 62 6.27 14.48 26.72
N ALA A 63 7.59 14.69 26.72
CA ALA A 63 8.18 16.00 26.46
C ALA A 63 7.86 16.47 25.03
N ALA A 64 8.06 15.61 24.02
CA ALA A 64 7.71 15.91 22.63
C ALA A 64 6.21 16.18 22.45
N ALA A 65 5.34 15.37 23.05
CA ALA A 65 3.90 15.55 22.97
C ALA A 65 3.40 16.86 23.59
N ALA A 66 4.05 17.32 24.67
CA ALA A 66 3.74 18.60 25.30
C ALA A 66 4.12 19.81 24.44
N GLU A 67 5.10 19.68 23.55
CA GLU A 67 5.53 20.72 22.64
C GLU A 67 4.76 20.69 21.30
N LEU A 68 4.54 19.49 20.73
CA LEU A 68 4.00 19.30 19.39
C LEU A 68 2.47 19.21 19.34
N HIS A 69 1.82 18.86 20.46
CA HIS A 69 0.36 18.69 20.57
C HIS A 69 -0.26 17.77 19.48
N PRO A 70 0.24 16.53 19.31
CA PRO A 70 -0.22 15.65 18.25
C PRO A 70 -1.66 15.14 18.48
N GLU A 71 -2.35 14.79 17.40
CA GLU A 71 -3.69 14.18 17.46
C GLU A 71 -3.66 12.75 18.05
N PHE A 72 -2.53 12.05 17.90
CA PHE A 72 -2.29 10.73 18.48
C PHE A 72 -0.77 10.47 18.58
N ILE A 73 -0.40 9.41 19.30
CA ILE A 73 0.97 8.92 19.39
C ILE A 73 1.02 7.48 18.93
N ALA A 74 1.92 7.17 17.99
CA ALA A 74 2.10 5.82 17.47
C ALA A 74 3.54 5.33 17.64
N LEU A 75 3.71 4.14 18.21
CA LEU A 75 5.01 3.48 18.37
C LEU A 75 5.21 2.45 17.24
N ALA A 76 6.32 2.52 16.54
CA ALA A 76 6.73 1.55 15.54
C ALA A 76 7.82 0.63 16.09
N GLY A 77 7.60 -0.67 16.00
CA GLY A 77 8.60 -1.68 16.31
C GLY A 77 9.68 -1.80 15.23
N THR A 78 10.89 -2.17 15.67
CA THR A 78 12.07 -2.44 14.83
C THR A 78 12.75 -3.74 15.28
N PRO A 79 13.76 -4.26 14.56
CA PRO A 79 14.35 -5.55 14.91
C PRO A 79 14.93 -5.64 16.33
N ILE A 80 15.60 -4.59 16.82
CA ILE A 80 16.24 -4.62 18.14
C ILE A 80 15.19 -4.72 19.26
N PRO A 81 14.21 -3.81 19.37
CA PRO A 81 13.16 -3.94 20.37
C PRO A 81 12.32 -5.21 20.24
N MET A 82 12.12 -5.73 19.02
CA MET A 82 11.45 -7.02 18.82
C MET A 82 12.23 -8.15 19.50
N MET A 83 13.55 -8.18 19.35
CA MET A 83 14.41 -9.19 20.02
C MET A 83 14.45 -9.01 21.54
N MET A 84 14.26 -7.79 22.03
CA MET A 84 14.14 -7.50 23.47
C MET A 84 12.79 -7.93 24.06
N GLY A 85 11.79 -8.21 23.23
CA GLY A 85 10.42 -8.51 23.68
C GLY A 85 9.66 -7.28 24.17
N CYS A 86 9.87 -6.12 23.56
CA CYS A 86 9.23 -4.85 23.93
C CYS A 86 7.70 -4.95 23.81
N ASP A 87 6.97 -4.57 24.88
CA ASP A 87 5.50 -4.47 24.91
C ASP A 87 5.03 -3.08 24.46
N TYR A 88 4.93 -2.89 23.15
CA TYR A 88 4.49 -1.62 22.58
C TYR A 88 3.10 -1.20 23.01
N ASP A 89 2.17 -2.14 23.21
CA ASP A 89 0.83 -1.81 23.71
C ASP A 89 0.85 -1.41 25.20
N GLY A 90 1.76 -1.99 25.98
CA GLY A 90 2.01 -1.59 27.39
C GLY A 90 2.54 -0.16 27.47
N ILE A 91 3.59 0.13 26.73
CA ILE A 91 4.21 1.46 26.66
C ILE A 91 3.19 2.49 26.17
N ALA A 92 2.44 2.19 25.10
CA ALA A 92 1.43 3.09 24.59
C ALA A 92 0.33 3.41 25.61
N ARG A 93 -0.13 2.42 26.39
CA ARG A 93 -1.10 2.64 27.49
C ARG A 93 -0.56 3.57 28.58
N GLU A 94 0.72 3.44 28.92
CA GLU A 94 1.37 4.32 29.91
C GLU A 94 1.46 5.76 29.38
N ILE A 95 1.88 5.94 28.11
CA ILE A 95 1.92 7.25 27.45
C ILE A 95 0.53 7.88 27.39
N GLU A 96 -0.49 7.13 26.97
CA GLU A 96 -1.89 7.60 26.92
C GLU A 96 -2.39 8.04 28.30
N THR A 97 -2.07 7.27 29.34
CA THR A 97 -2.44 7.62 30.74
C THR A 97 -1.75 8.90 31.19
N ALA A 98 -0.48 9.10 30.82
CA ALA A 98 0.31 10.25 31.25
C ALA A 98 0.01 11.53 30.47
N THR A 99 -0.35 11.42 29.18
CA THR A 99 -0.55 12.58 28.27
C THR A 99 -2.02 12.90 28.03
N GLY A 100 -2.91 11.92 28.17
CA GLY A 100 -4.31 12.03 27.74
C GLY A 100 -4.51 11.95 26.21
N ILE A 101 -3.43 11.73 25.45
CA ILE A 101 -3.45 11.62 23.99
C ILE A 101 -3.59 10.15 23.61
N VAL A 102 -4.51 9.84 22.68
CA VAL A 102 -4.69 8.48 22.18
C VAL A 102 -3.37 7.91 21.67
N SER A 103 -2.93 6.80 22.28
CA SER A 103 -1.64 6.20 21.96
C SER A 103 -1.80 4.72 21.62
N PHE A 104 -1.00 4.21 20.68
CA PHE A 104 -1.02 2.80 20.29
C PHE A 104 0.32 2.31 19.75
N GLY A 105 0.62 1.05 20.03
CA GLY A 105 1.73 0.34 19.43
C GLY A 105 1.33 -0.31 18.11
N VAL A 106 2.25 -0.32 17.15
CA VAL A 106 2.14 -1.12 15.93
C VAL A 106 3.28 -2.13 15.93
N ASP A 107 2.94 -3.40 16.07
CA ASP A 107 3.90 -4.50 16.15
C ASP A 107 4.53 -4.75 14.78
N THR A 108 5.37 -3.81 14.35
CA THR A 108 6.28 -3.95 13.21
C THR A 108 7.62 -4.48 13.71
N ASN A 109 8.31 -5.26 12.90
CA ASN A 109 9.53 -5.96 13.30
C ASN A 109 10.75 -5.61 12.43
N GLY A 110 10.55 -4.82 11.36
CA GLY A 110 11.59 -4.44 10.41
C GLY A 110 12.06 -5.59 9.50
N THR A 111 11.44 -6.77 9.56
CA THR A 111 11.73 -7.94 8.71
C THR A 111 10.61 -8.24 7.73
N ASP A 112 9.40 -7.77 8.01
CA ASP A 112 8.27 -7.76 7.07
C ASP A 112 8.41 -6.59 6.10
N ASP A 113 7.77 -6.68 4.93
CA ASP A 113 7.73 -5.57 3.98
C ASP A 113 6.73 -4.47 4.40
N TYR A 114 6.71 -3.38 3.62
CA TYR A 114 5.87 -2.22 3.91
C TYR A 114 4.36 -2.52 3.84
N ILE A 115 3.93 -3.49 3.02
CA ILE A 115 2.52 -3.91 2.90
C ILE A 115 1.99 -4.39 4.25
N ALA A 116 2.75 -5.26 4.92
CA ALA A 116 2.40 -5.75 6.25
C ALA A 116 2.34 -4.59 7.27
N GLY A 117 3.32 -3.67 7.21
CA GLY A 117 3.35 -2.50 8.09
C GLY A 117 2.16 -1.54 7.89
N ILE A 118 1.74 -1.30 6.64
CA ILE A 118 0.55 -0.51 6.32
C ILE A 118 -0.71 -1.19 6.87
N GLY A 119 -0.86 -2.48 6.63
CA GLY A 119 -2.02 -3.25 7.09
C GLY A 119 -2.19 -3.18 8.61
N LYS A 120 -1.10 -3.41 9.36
CA LYS A 120 -1.09 -3.30 10.83
C LYS A 120 -1.47 -1.89 11.29
N ALA A 121 -0.92 -0.84 10.67
CA ALA A 121 -1.22 0.55 11.02
C ALA A 121 -2.69 0.90 10.77
N PHE A 122 -3.26 0.49 9.64
CA PHE A 122 -4.65 0.75 9.32
C PHE A 122 -5.62 0.01 10.24
N VAL A 123 -5.29 -1.21 10.68
CA VAL A 123 -6.10 -1.92 11.69
C VAL A 123 -6.07 -1.16 13.02
N LYS A 124 -4.89 -0.69 13.48
CA LYS A 124 -4.80 0.12 14.70
C LYS A 124 -5.56 1.45 14.59
N LEU A 125 -5.52 2.12 13.43
CA LEU A 125 -6.37 3.30 13.18
C LEU A 125 -7.86 2.96 13.27
N ALA A 126 -8.27 1.84 12.70
CA ALA A 126 -9.66 1.38 12.77
C ALA A 126 -10.09 1.14 14.23
N GLU A 127 -9.31 0.38 14.98
CA GLU A 127 -9.56 0.04 16.38
C GLU A 127 -9.67 1.28 17.28
N ARG A 128 -8.82 2.28 17.04
CA ARG A 128 -8.70 3.45 17.94
C ARG A 128 -9.59 4.61 17.55
N PHE A 129 -9.94 4.77 16.29
CA PHE A 129 -10.60 6.00 15.81
C PHE A 129 -11.94 5.79 15.14
N VAL A 130 -12.26 4.63 14.56
CA VAL A 130 -13.56 4.46 13.91
C VAL A 130 -14.66 4.44 14.95
N ALA A 131 -15.58 5.40 14.84
CA ALA A 131 -16.68 5.53 15.77
C ALA A 131 -17.79 4.49 15.46
N PRO A 132 -18.54 4.04 16.49
CA PRO A 132 -19.72 3.22 16.28
C PRO A 132 -20.67 3.86 15.27
N ALA A 133 -21.16 3.09 14.30
CA ALA A 133 -22.07 3.57 13.27
C ALA A 133 -23.39 2.81 13.32
N ALA A 134 -24.49 3.53 13.53
CA ALA A 134 -25.84 2.94 13.56
C ALA A 134 -26.40 2.70 12.15
N LYS A 135 -25.88 3.39 11.12
CA LYS A 135 -26.44 3.36 9.77
C LYS A 135 -25.39 3.69 8.73
N ARG A 136 -25.40 2.95 7.62
CA ARG A 136 -24.56 3.25 6.45
C ARG A 136 -25.18 4.34 5.59
N LEU A 137 -24.35 5.20 5.04
CA LEU A 137 -24.73 6.25 4.11
C LEU A 137 -24.70 5.69 2.68
N PRO A 138 -25.79 5.82 1.91
CA PRO A 138 -25.84 5.28 0.55
C PRO A 138 -24.83 5.99 -0.38
N ARG A 139 -24.28 5.25 -1.34
CA ARG A 139 -23.32 5.77 -2.33
C ARG A 139 -22.12 6.48 -1.69
N THR A 140 -21.61 5.92 -0.61
CA THR A 140 -20.38 6.38 0.06
C THR A 140 -19.36 5.27 0.11
N LEU A 141 -18.08 5.63 0.05
CA LEU A 141 -16.99 4.68 0.16
C LEU A 141 -15.81 5.24 0.96
N ASN A 142 -15.03 4.34 1.54
CA ASN A 142 -13.67 4.60 2.00
C ASN A 142 -12.69 4.09 0.95
N ILE A 143 -11.58 4.78 0.73
CA ILE A 143 -10.46 4.29 -0.08
C ILE A 143 -9.38 3.80 0.87
N LEU A 144 -9.01 2.53 0.75
CA LEU A 144 -8.06 1.85 1.63
C LEU A 144 -6.84 1.38 0.84
N GLY A 145 -5.66 1.78 1.31
CA GLY A 145 -4.39 1.36 0.72
C GLY A 145 -3.69 2.40 -0.15
N VAL A 146 -4.20 3.64 -0.24
CA VAL A 146 -3.52 4.70 -1.01
C VAL A 146 -2.36 5.24 -0.21
N THR A 147 -1.16 4.74 -0.48
CA THR A 147 0.08 5.23 0.13
C THR A 147 1.08 5.68 -0.93
N PRO A 148 2.01 6.59 -0.60
CA PRO A 148 3.00 7.03 -1.57
C PRO A 148 3.95 5.92 -2.00
N LEU A 149 4.06 4.83 -1.23
CA LEU A 149 4.90 3.70 -1.59
C LEU A 149 4.36 2.93 -2.80
N ASP A 150 3.03 2.82 -2.93
CA ASP A 150 2.37 2.19 -4.08
C ASP A 150 2.00 3.19 -5.19
N PHE A 151 1.66 4.44 -4.81
CA PHE A 151 1.00 5.38 -5.73
C PHE A 151 1.77 6.69 -5.93
N SER A 152 2.95 6.85 -5.30
CA SER A 152 3.72 8.11 -5.35
C SER A 152 2.91 9.31 -4.84
N VAL A 153 3.46 10.51 -5.03
CA VAL A 153 2.83 11.82 -4.69
C VAL A 153 2.47 12.62 -5.94
N ASN A 154 2.21 11.93 -7.02
CA ASN A 154 2.02 12.48 -8.37
C ASN A 154 0.58 12.90 -8.71
N GLY A 155 -0.35 12.92 -7.74
CA GLY A 155 -1.76 13.21 -7.95
C GLY A 155 -2.65 11.96 -8.11
N THR A 156 -2.12 10.76 -7.87
CA THR A 156 -2.93 9.52 -7.97
C THR A 156 -4.03 9.46 -6.91
N ALA A 157 -3.79 9.91 -5.67
CA ALA A 157 -4.82 9.95 -4.63
C ALA A 157 -6.01 10.83 -5.04
N GLU A 158 -5.72 12.02 -5.53
CA GLU A 158 -6.73 12.97 -6.04
C GLU A 158 -7.47 12.41 -7.27
N SER A 159 -6.76 11.67 -8.11
CA SER A 159 -7.38 11.02 -9.28
C SER A 159 -8.37 9.91 -8.88
N PHE A 160 -8.11 9.18 -7.79
CA PHE A 160 -9.03 8.18 -7.25
C PHE A 160 -10.27 8.83 -6.62
N ASP A 161 -10.09 9.93 -5.89
CA ASP A 161 -11.21 10.71 -5.35
C ASP A 161 -12.10 11.23 -6.50
N ALA A 162 -11.50 11.86 -7.50
CA ALA A 162 -12.20 12.37 -8.68
C ALA A 162 -12.91 11.26 -9.48
N PHE A 163 -12.27 10.09 -9.60
CA PHE A 163 -12.85 8.91 -10.25
C PHE A 163 -14.13 8.43 -9.53
N ALA A 164 -14.07 8.34 -8.20
CA ALA A 164 -15.22 7.93 -7.40
C ALA A 164 -16.35 8.95 -7.50
N GLU A 165 -16.07 10.25 -7.43
CA GLU A 165 -17.02 11.32 -7.55
C GLU A 165 -17.68 11.38 -8.93
N ALA A 166 -16.91 11.20 -10.00
CA ALA A 166 -17.42 11.13 -11.38
C ALA A 166 -18.38 9.93 -11.57
N ALA A 167 -18.17 8.84 -10.83
CA ALA A 167 -19.07 7.69 -10.79
C ALA A 167 -20.30 7.89 -9.89
N GLY A 168 -20.46 9.06 -9.26
CA GLY A 168 -21.57 9.40 -8.37
C GLY A 168 -21.45 8.80 -6.97
N TRP A 169 -20.21 8.55 -6.50
CA TRP A 169 -19.90 8.06 -5.16
C TRP A 169 -19.17 9.15 -4.36
N LYS A 170 -19.55 9.30 -3.09
CA LYS A 170 -18.89 10.23 -2.18
C LYS A 170 -17.79 9.49 -1.40
N VAL A 171 -16.57 10.00 -1.45
CA VAL A 171 -15.48 9.52 -0.61
C VAL A 171 -15.65 10.07 0.81
N LEU A 172 -15.85 9.18 1.79
CA LEU A 172 -15.91 9.55 3.21
C LEU A 172 -14.52 9.73 3.78
N SER A 173 -13.61 8.81 3.50
CA SER A 173 -12.23 8.88 3.93
C SER A 173 -11.30 8.21 2.93
N ASN A 174 -10.11 8.74 2.80
CA ASN A 174 -8.94 8.11 2.22
C ASN A 174 -7.92 7.91 3.36
N TRP A 175 -7.35 6.70 3.46
CA TRP A 175 -6.54 6.35 4.63
C TRP A 175 -5.06 6.43 4.34
N ALA A 176 -4.40 7.43 4.29
CA ALA A 176 -2.99 7.70 4.34
C ALA A 176 -2.60 9.00 3.66
N MET A 177 -3.15 9.34 2.49
CA MET A 177 -2.77 10.54 1.77
C MET A 177 -3.90 11.13 0.94
N GLY A 178 -3.78 12.41 0.59
CA GLY A 178 -4.74 13.17 -0.21
C GLY A 178 -5.71 14.01 0.65
N GLU A 179 -6.55 14.80 0.00
CA GLU A 179 -7.44 15.75 0.67
C GLU A 179 -8.47 15.09 1.61
N ASN A 180 -8.82 13.83 1.34
CA ASN A 180 -9.75 13.07 2.16
C ASN A 180 -9.06 12.26 3.27
N ALA A 181 -7.72 12.40 3.46
CA ALA A 181 -6.96 11.74 4.49
C ALA A 181 -6.90 12.59 5.77
N SER A 182 -7.74 12.27 6.75
CA SER A 182 -7.69 12.88 8.08
C SER A 182 -8.38 12.03 9.13
N LEU A 183 -7.96 12.14 10.39
CA LEU A 183 -8.59 11.43 11.51
C LEU A 183 -10.09 11.73 11.66
N PRO A 184 -10.56 13.00 11.54
CA PRO A 184 -11.98 13.29 11.60
C PRO A 184 -12.79 12.54 10.54
N ARG A 185 -12.23 12.31 9.33
CA ARG A 185 -12.89 11.53 8.29
C ARG A 185 -12.86 10.03 8.59
N ILE A 186 -11.73 9.51 9.07
CA ILE A 186 -11.58 8.10 9.45
C ILE A 186 -12.58 7.73 10.55
N ARG A 187 -12.90 8.63 11.48
CA ARG A 187 -13.94 8.40 12.51
C ARG A 187 -15.29 7.99 11.93
N PHE A 188 -15.63 8.46 10.75
CA PHE A 188 -16.89 8.15 10.07
C PHE A 188 -16.80 6.95 9.12
N ALA A 189 -15.66 6.28 9.03
CA ALA A 189 -15.45 5.18 8.08
C ALA A 189 -16.48 4.03 8.25
N GLY A 190 -16.95 3.76 9.47
CA GLY A 190 -18.01 2.77 9.72
C GLY A 190 -19.36 3.08 9.05
N GLN A 191 -19.56 4.31 8.56
CA GLN A 191 -20.78 4.72 7.85
C GLN A 191 -20.72 4.50 6.34
N ALA A 192 -19.60 4.09 5.78
CA ALA A 192 -19.48 3.83 4.35
C ALA A 192 -20.37 2.66 3.92
N SER A 193 -20.92 2.75 2.71
CA SER A 193 -21.67 1.64 2.12
C SER A 193 -20.77 0.57 1.50
N VAL A 194 -19.52 0.94 1.14
CA VAL A 194 -18.49 0.05 0.57
C VAL A 194 -17.10 0.51 1.01
N ASN A 195 -16.18 -0.42 1.21
CA ASN A 195 -14.75 -0.15 1.32
C ASN A 195 -14.09 -0.49 -0.03
N TRP A 196 -13.41 0.46 -0.62
CA TRP A 196 -12.65 0.26 -1.84
C TRP A 196 -11.18 0.02 -1.51
N VAL A 197 -10.69 -1.19 -1.78
CA VAL A 197 -9.32 -1.61 -1.51
C VAL A 197 -8.51 -1.49 -2.80
N VAL A 198 -7.55 -0.59 -2.82
CA VAL A 198 -6.73 -0.27 -4.01
C VAL A 198 -5.33 -0.86 -3.97
N SER A 199 -4.87 -1.30 -2.80
CA SER A 199 -3.63 -2.08 -2.63
C SER A 199 -3.78 -3.11 -1.49
N ALA A 200 -2.90 -4.10 -1.44
CA ALA A 200 -2.93 -5.18 -0.46
C ALA A 200 -2.82 -4.66 0.99
N GLY A 201 -2.12 -3.55 1.21
CA GLY A 201 -2.03 -2.89 2.51
C GLY A 201 -3.37 -2.40 3.06
N GLY A 202 -4.35 -2.14 2.18
CA GLY A 202 -5.71 -1.73 2.60
C GLY A 202 -6.62 -2.87 3.02
N LEU A 203 -6.29 -4.12 2.64
CA LEU A 203 -7.16 -5.28 2.87
C LEU A 203 -7.41 -5.58 4.36
N PRO A 204 -6.40 -5.54 5.27
CA PRO A 204 -6.64 -5.81 6.69
C PRO A 204 -7.66 -4.86 7.33
N ALA A 205 -7.62 -3.57 7.01
CA ALA A 205 -8.63 -2.62 7.49
C ALA A 205 -10.02 -2.88 6.89
N ALA A 206 -10.09 -3.27 5.62
CA ALA A 206 -11.36 -3.63 4.99
C ALA A 206 -12.00 -4.85 5.64
N LEU A 207 -11.21 -5.86 6.00
CA LEU A 207 -11.66 -7.04 6.75
C LEU A 207 -12.14 -6.64 8.14
N TRP A 208 -11.39 -5.81 8.86
CA TRP A 208 -11.79 -5.31 10.17
C TRP A 208 -13.12 -4.53 10.11
N LEU A 209 -13.27 -3.61 9.13
CA LEU A 209 -14.53 -2.87 8.92
C LEU A 209 -15.68 -3.78 8.51
N ALA A 210 -15.42 -4.85 7.78
CA ALA A 210 -16.44 -5.85 7.43
C ALA A 210 -16.91 -6.62 8.65
N GLU A 211 -15.99 -7.02 9.52
CA GLU A 211 -16.31 -7.75 10.76
C GLU A 211 -17.12 -6.89 11.75
N HIS A 212 -16.72 -5.64 11.96
CA HIS A 212 -17.29 -4.77 13.00
C HIS A 212 -18.54 -4.00 12.55
N PHE A 213 -18.63 -3.65 11.26
CA PHE A 213 -19.74 -2.85 10.70
C PHE A 213 -20.53 -3.59 9.60
N GLY A 214 -20.08 -4.80 9.23
CA GLY A 214 -20.65 -5.55 8.11
C GLY A 214 -20.44 -4.86 6.75
N THR A 215 -19.60 -3.83 6.64
CA THR A 215 -19.41 -3.08 5.40
C THR A 215 -18.70 -3.92 4.36
N PRO A 216 -19.30 -4.19 3.19
CA PRO A 216 -18.65 -4.97 2.15
C PRO A 216 -17.46 -4.21 1.57
N PHE A 217 -16.52 -4.96 0.97
CA PHE A 217 -15.40 -4.36 0.27
C PHE A 217 -15.30 -4.83 -1.18
N VAL A 218 -14.70 -3.98 -2.01
CA VAL A 218 -14.36 -4.27 -3.41
C VAL A 218 -12.87 -4.04 -3.58
N VAL A 219 -12.16 -5.05 -4.06
CA VAL A 219 -10.71 -5.00 -4.32
C VAL A 219 -10.47 -4.73 -5.80
N GLY A 220 -9.62 -3.74 -6.12
CA GLY A 220 -9.16 -3.44 -7.47
C GLY A 220 -8.79 -1.98 -7.67
N ALA A 221 -7.82 -1.71 -8.55
CA ALA A 221 -7.44 -0.36 -8.96
C ALA A 221 -8.10 0.01 -10.30
N PRO A 222 -8.40 1.29 -10.56
CA PRO A 222 -9.14 1.74 -11.74
C PRO A 222 -8.20 1.94 -12.94
N TYR A 223 -7.32 0.98 -13.21
CA TYR A 223 -6.35 1.07 -14.29
C TYR A 223 -6.91 0.49 -15.60
N GLY A 224 -6.96 1.32 -16.65
CA GLY A 224 -7.51 0.99 -17.96
C GLY A 224 -9.03 1.13 -18.06
N CYS A 225 -9.51 1.10 -19.29
CA CYS A 225 -10.93 1.29 -19.60
C CYS A 225 -11.81 0.24 -18.93
N PHE A 226 -11.42 -1.03 -19.02
CA PHE A 226 -12.19 -2.15 -18.48
C PHE A 226 -12.41 -2.02 -16.97
N MET A 227 -11.34 -1.79 -16.20
CA MET A 227 -11.44 -1.67 -14.75
C MET A 227 -12.18 -0.41 -14.32
N ALA A 228 -11.98 0.70 -15.03
CA ALA A 228 -12.69 1.95 -14.76
C ALA A 228 -14.21 1.84 -14.99
N GLU A 229 -14.65 1.07 -15.98
CA GLU A 229 -16.08 0.81 -16.18
C GLU A 229 -16.66 -0.22 -15.21
N LEU A 230 -15.85 -1.17 -14.77
CA LEU A 230 -16.28 -2.29 -13.94
C LEU A 230 -16.44 -1.88 -12.47
N LEU A 231 -15.48 -1.15 -11.92
CA LEU A 231 -15.41 -0.83 -10.49
C LEU A 231 -16.69 -0.15 -9.96
N PRO A 232 -17.25 0.91 -10.57
CA PRO A 232 -18.46 1.53 -10.04
C PRO A 232 -19.67 0.60 -10.04
N LYS A 233 -19.77 -0.31 -11.00
CA LYS A 233 -20.81 -1.34 -11.06
C LYS A 233 -20.67 -2.31 -9.92
N LYS A 234 -19.42 -2.70 -9.59
CA LYS A 234 -19.10 -3.62 -8.50
C LYS A 234 -19.27 -2.99 -7.12
N TRP A 235 -19.01 -1.70 -6.95
CA TRP A 235 -19.38 -0.98 -5.73
C TRP A 235 -20.89 -1.00 -5.50
N ALA A 236 -21.69 -0.74 -6.54
CA ALA A 236 -23.15 -0.76 -6.45
C ALA A 236 -23.68 -2.17 -6.15
N GLU A 237 -23.09 -3.20 -6.75
CA GLU A 237 -23.43 -4.61 -6.50
C GLU A 237 -23.09 -4.97 -5.05
N ALA A 238 -21.87 -4.72 -4.57
CA ALA A 238 -21.44 -4.99 -3.22
C ALA A 238 -22.30 -4.29 -2.17
N ALA A 239 -22.63 -3.02 -2.38
CA ALA A 239 -23.50 -2.25 -1.47
C ALA A 239 -24.93 -2.80 -1.41
N ARG A 240 -25.49 -3.25 -2.55
CA ARG A 240 -26.86 -3.76 -2.66
C ARG A 240 -26.97 -5.17 -2.05
N GLU A 241 -26.02 -6.04 -2.36
CA GLU A 241 -26.06 -7.46 -2.03
C GLU A 241 -25.32 -7.78 -0.74
N ASN A 242 -24.62 -6.79 -0.19
CA ASN A 242 -23.82 -6.90 1.05
C ASN A 242 -22.81 -8.05 1.01
N HIS A 243 -22.08 -8.20 -0.10
CA HIS A 243 -21.02 -9.19 -0.24
C HIS A 243 -19.73 -8.58 -0.73
N HIS A 244 -18.61 -9.23 -0.42
CA HIS A 244 -17.28 -8.80 -0.85
C HIS A 244 -17.04 -9.18 -2.30
N ILE A 245 -16.37 -8.31 -3.06
CA ILE A 245 -16.00 -8.55 -4.44
C ILE A 245 -14.49 -8.35 -4.60
N ASN A 246 -13.83 -9.36 -5.11
CA ASN A 246 -12.39 -9.32 -5.36
C ASN A 246 -12.11 -9.41 -6.86
N LEU A 247 -11.69 -8.29 -7.45
CA LEU A 247 -11.37 -8.20 -8.87
C LEU A 247 -9.91 -8.59 -9.18
N ALA A 248 -9.05 -8.72 -8.16
CA ALA A 248 -7.66 -9.13 -8.36
C ALA A 248 -7.55 -10.55 -8.95
N VAL A 249 -8.51 -11.43 -8.65
CA VAL A 249 -8.51 -12.83 -9.15
C VAL A 249 -9.42 -13.06 -10.36
N GLY A 250 -10.14 -12.04 -10.82
CA GLY A 250 -11.21 -12.18 -11.83
C GLY A 250 -10.73 -12.35 -13.28
N CYS A 251 -9.54 -11.87 -13.60
CA CYS A 251 -8.93 -12.03 -14.93
C CYS A 251 -7.78 -13.03 -14.81
N ARG A 252 -8.00 -14.24 -15.28
CA ARG A 252 -6.97 -15.28 -15.24
C ARG A 252 -5.96 -15.08 -16.38
N GLY A 253 -4.67 -15.03 -16.05
CA GLY A 253 -3.58 -15.33 -16.96
C GLY A 253 -3.17 -16.80 -16.73
N ASN A 254 -2.86 -17.51 -17.76
CA ASN A 254 -2.36 -18.88 -17.65
C ASN A 254 -0.97 -18.95 -18.29
N PHE A 255 0.09 -19.11 -17.53
CA PHE A 255 1.38 -19.55 -18.06
C PHE A 255 1.39 -21.05 -18.45
N THR A 256 0.23 -21.64 -18.72
CA THR A 256 0.09 -23.10 -18.85
C THR A 256 0.12 -23.59 -20.28
N SER A 257 0.20 -22.72 -21.30
CA SER A 257 0.28 -23.17 -22.68
C SER A 257 1.64 -22.82 -23.29
N ASP A 258 2.40 -23.85 -23.67
CA ASP A 258 3.64 -23.69 -24.44
C ASP A 258 3.41 -23.03 -25.82
N ASP A 259 2.14 -22.91 -26.22
CA ASP A 259 1.68 -22.33 -27.49
C ASP A 259 1.18 -20.89 -27.39
N ALA A 260 1.33 -20.22 -26.21
CA ALA A 260 0.88 -18.82 -26.06
C ALA A 260 1.70 -17.89 -26.98
N PRO A 261 1.04 -17.01 -27.76
CA PRO A 261 1.74 -16.14 -28.72
C PRO A 261 2.64 -15.09 -28.05
N THR A 262 2.40 -14.74 -26.77
CA THR A 262 3.23 -13.80 -26.00
C THR A 262 3.01 -14.04 -24.52
N LYS A 263 4.09 -14.28 -23.78
CA LYS A 263 4.08 -14.47 -22.32
C LYS A 263 4.48 -13.16 -21.62
N VAL A 264 3.55 -12.58 -20.89
CA VAL A 264 3.74 -11.29 -20.20
C VAL A 264 3.65 -11.47 -18.68
N ALA A 265 4.58 -10.90 -17.92
CA ALA A 265 4.46 -10.77 -16.48
C ALA A 265 4.30 -9.32 -16.07
N VAL A 266 3.38 -9.08 -15.12
CA VAL A 266 3.30 -7.81 -14.38
C VAL A 266 3.95 -8.04 -13.02
N ILE A 267 5.03 -7.32 -12.73
CA ILE A 267 5.82 -7.50 -11.50
C ILE A 267 5.60 -6.31 -10.58
N GLY A 268 5.02 -6.55 -9.39
CA GLY A 268 4.74 -5.48 -8.43
C GLY A 268 3.78 -5.87 -7.32
N GLU A 269 3.09 -4.87 -6.77
CA GLU A 269 2.08 -5.05 -5.75
C GLU A 269 0.84 -5.80 -6.31
N ALA A 270 0.24 -6.68 -5.52
CA ALA A 270 -0.73 -7.66 -6.01
C ALA A 270 -2.00 -7.05 -6.64
N VAL A 271 -2.61 -6.04 -6.02
CA VAL A 271 -3.89 -5.46 -6.47
C VAL A 271 -3.70 -4.58 -7.70
N THR A 272 -2.69 -3.74 -7.70
CA THR A 272 -2.35 -2.86 -8.82
C THR A 272 -1.88 -3.66 -10.02
N SER A 273 -1.02 -4.67 -9.81
CA SER A 273 -0.56 -5.57 -10.88
C SER A 273 -1.71 -6.39 -11.46
N ALA A 274 -2.65 -6.85 -10.64
CA ALA A 274 -3.84 -7.54 -11.12
C ALA A 274 -4.77 -6.63 -11.96
N ALA A 275 -4.88 -5.35 -11.59
CA ALA A 275 -5.63 -4.37 -12.39
C ALA A 275 -4.95 -4.11 -13.75
N ILE A 276 -3.62 -4.00 -13.76
CA ILE A 276 -2.83 -3.91 -15.00
C ILE A 276 -3.04 -5.15 -15.86
N ARG A 277 -2.93 -6.36 -15.30
CA ARG A 277 -3.24 -7.61 -16.01
C ARG A 277 -4.62 -7.58 -16.64
N ALA A 278 -5.65 -7.17 -15.86
CA ALA A 278 -7.01 -7.12 -16.36
C ALA A 278 -7.14 -6.19 -17.58
N SER A 279 -6.47 -5.05 -17.55
CA SER A 279 -6.44 -4.10 -18.65
C SER A 279 -5.66 -4.63 -19.86
N LEU A 280 -4.50 -5.23 -19.64
CA LEU A 280 -3.73 -5.86 -20.73
C LEU A 280 -4.53 -6.96 -21.44
N VAL A 281 -5.27 -7.76 -20.68
CA VAL A 281 -6.12 -8.84 -21.24
C VAL A 281 -7.37 -8.28 -21.92
N LYS A 282 -8.07 -7.31 -21.31
CA LYS A 282 -9.39 -6.87 -21.76
C LYS A 282 -9.35 -5.69 -22.73
N ASP A 283 -8.41 -4.77 -22.54
CA ASP A 283 -8.32 -3.56 -23.35
C ASP A 283 -7.29 -3.71 -24.47
N GLU A 284 -6.17 -4.44 -24.23
CA GLU A 284 -5.08 -4.59 -25.20
C GLU A 284 -5.09 -5.98 -25.90
N GLY A 285 -5.95 -6.91 -25.45
CA GLY A 285 -6.16 -8.20 -26.13
C GLY A 285 -5.08 -9.26 -25.88
N LEU A 286 -4.22 -9.09 -24.86
CA LEU A 286 -3.22 -10.08 -24.49
C LEU A 286 -3.88 -11.31 -23.86
N THR A 287 -3.34 -12.51 -24.10
CA THR A 287 -3.97 -13.75 -23.64
C THR A 287 -3.26 -14.41 -22.46
N ASP A 288 -1.95 -14.22 -22.32
CA ASP A 288 -1.13 -14.88 -21.30
C ASP A 288 -0.38 -13.84 -20.44
N VAL A 289 -1.05 -13.37 -19.41
CA VAL A 289 -0.52 -12.36 -18.50
C VAL A 289 -0.63 -12.85 -17.06
N ALA A 290 0.47 -12.98 -16.33
CA ALA A 290 0.50 -13.35 -14.93
C ALA A 290 1.00 -12.21 -14.04
N VAL A 291 0.68 -12.28 -12.74
CA VAL A 291 1.21 -11.39 -11.72
C VAL A 291 2.31 -12.12 -10.95
N LEU A 292 3.47 -11.50 -10.89
CA LEU A 292 4.59 -11.94 -10.08
C LEU A 292 4.86 -10.89 -9.00
N THR A 293 4.75 -11.24 -7.72
CA THR A 293 4.95 -10.25 -6.66
C THR A 293 6.11 -10.62 -5.73
N PRO A 294 7.12 -9.74 -5.59
CA PRO A 294 8.15 -9.86 -4.56
C PRO A 294 7.64 -9.46 -3.17
N LEU A 295 6.43 -8.89 -3.10
CA LEU A 295 5.83 -8.29 -1.91
C LEU A 295 4.86 -9.24 -1.21
N THR A 296 4.53 -8.94 0.04
CA THR A 296 3.50 -9.65 0.78
C THR A 296 2.14 -9.54 0.08
N ALA A 297 1.57 -10.68 -0.26
CA ALA A 297 0.25 -10.77 -0.84
C ALA A 297 -0.53 -11.92 -0.20
N PRO A 298 -1.67 -11.67 0.45
CA PRO A 298 -2.57 -12.73 0.90
C PRO A 298 -3.07 -13.58 -0.27
N ASP A 299 -3.30 -14.89 -0.03
CA ASP A 299 -3.76 -15.84 -1.06
C ASP A 299 -5.03 -15.38 -1.79
N ILE A 300 -5.91 -14.69 -1.07
CA ILE A 300 -7.14 -14.15 -1.63
C ILE A 300 -6.91 -13.15 -2.78
N LEU A 301 -5.73 -12.51 -2.85
CA LEU A 301 -5.40 -11.52 -3.88
C LEU A 301 -4.72 -12.11 -5.11
N LEU A 302 -4.38 -13.40 -5.08
CA LEU A 302 -3.65 -14.07 -6.15
C LEU A 302 -4.57 -14.99 -6.94
N GLY A 303 -4.57 -14.83 -8.25
CA GLY A 303 -5.27 -15.71 -9.19
C GLY A 303 -4.46 -16.99 -9.50
N THR A 304 -5.07 -17.89 -10.26
CA THR A 304 -4.36 -19.09 -10.73
C THR A 304 -3.21 -18.69 -11.65
N GLY A 305 -1.99 -19.17 -11.35
CA GLY A 305 -0.77 -18.85 -12.09
C GLY A 305 0.00 -17.62 -11.54
N ASP A 306 -0.59 -16.86 -10.62
CA ASP A 306 0.13 -15.78 -9.96
C ASP A 306 1.10 -16.36 -8.90
N GLN A 307 2.24 -15.71 -8.73
CA GLN A 307 3.28 -16.13 -7.78
C GLN A 307 3.64 -15.00 -6.82
N ARG A 308 4.02 -15.35 -5.59
CA ARG A 308 4.34 -14.38 -4.53
C ARG A 308 5.65 -14.68 -3.83
N ARG A 309 6.20 -13.65 -3.15
CA ARG A 309 7.45 -13.71 -2.37
C ARG A 309 8.62 -14.22 -3.20
N LEU A 310 8.66 -13.77 -4.43
CA LEU A 310 9.74 -14.12 -5.33
C LEU A 310 11.03 -13.44 -4.91
N THR A 311 12.09 -14.22 -4.84
CA THR A 311 13.46 -13.78 -4.64
C THR A 311 14.13 -13.43 -5.96
N GLU A 312 15.32 -12.85 -5.92
CA GLU A 312 16.11 -12.61 -7.14
C GLU A 312 16.40 -13.90 -7.92
N ASP A 313 16.62 -15.02 -7.22
CA ASP A 313 16.88 -16.29 -7.87
C ASP A 313 15.63 -16.85 -8.56
N ASP A 314 14.45 -16.69 -7.94
CA ASP A 314 13.18 -17.05 -8.57
C ASP A 314 12.97 -16.26 -9.87
N PHE A 315 13.27 -14.95 -9.88
CA PHE A 315 13.19 -14.14 -11.12
C PHE A 315 14.17 -14.59 -12.19
N ARG A 316 15.39 -15.00 -11.83
CA ARG A 316 16.36 -15.54 -12.78
C ARG A 316 15.90 -16.86 -13.43
N GLU A 317 15.11 -17.66 -12.72
CA GLU A 317 14.54 -18.90 -13.24
C GLU A 317 13.33 -18.64 -14.16
N ILE A 318 12.47 -17.70 -13.80
CA ILE A 318 11.20 -17.44 -14.51
C ILE A 318 11.40 -16.58 -15.78
N LEU A 319 12.27 -15.56 -15.72
CA LEU A 319 12.42 -14.59 -16.81
C LEU A 319 12.76 -15.19 -18.18
N PRO A 320 13.55 -16.28 -18.30
CA PRO A 320 13.82 -16.89 -19.61
C PRO A 320 12.59 -17.33 -20.40
N ASP A 321 11.50 -17.62 -19.70
CA ASP A 321 10.26 -18.11 -20.30
C ASP A 321 9.28 -16.97 -20.66
N LEU A 322 9.67 -15.71 -20.47
CA LEU A 322 8.85 -14.52 -20.73
C LEU A 322 9.30 -13.79 -22.00
N ASP A 323 8.34 -13.17 -22.68
CA ASP A 323 8.60 -12.25 -23.79
C ASP A 323 8.66 -10.80 -23.31
N THR A 324 7.78 -10.42 -22.37
CA THR A 324 7.66 -9.04 -21.88
C THR A 324 7.42 -9.01 -20.37
N ILE A 325 8.04 -8.04 -19.70
CA ILE A 325 7.69 -7.68 -18.32
C ILE A 325 7.16 -6.24 -18.27
N VAL A 326 6.13 -6.01 -17.43
CA VAL A 326 5.71 -4.68 -17.01
C VAL A 326 6.11 -4.56 -15.53
N ALA A 327 7.15 -3.78 -15.26
CA ALA A 327 7.80 -3.83 -13.96
C ALA A 327 8.56 -2.53 -13.65
N ASP A 328 8.93 -2.38 -12.37
CA ASP A 328 9.90 -1.36 -11.97
C ASP A 328 11.23 -1.53 -12.74
N PRO A 329 11.90 -0.43 -13.14
CA PRO A 329 13.19 -0.48 -13.85
C PRO A 329 14.26 -1.33 -13.17
N PHE A 330 14.18 -1.53 -11.85
CA PHE A 330 15.04 -2.43 -11.10
C PHE A 330 15.07 -3.84 -11.71
N PHE A 331 13.94 -4.35 -12.21
CA PHE A 331 13.84 -5.68 -12.79
C PHE A 331 14.46 -5.80 -14.18
N ALA A 332 14.68 -4.69 -14.89
CA ALA A 332 15.35 -4.68 -16.19
C ALA A 332 16.79 -5.23 -16.10
N HIS A 333 17.42 -5.19 -14.93
CA HIS A 333 18.73 -5.79 -14.72
C HIS A 333 18.73 -7.30 -14.94
N PHE A 334 17.67 -7.98 -14.54
CA PHE A 334 17.54 -9.44 -14.69
C PHE A 334 17.28 -9.86 -16.13
N THR A 335 16.72 -8.96 -16.96
CA THR A 335 16.44 -9.25 -18.38
C THR A 335 17.69 -9.16 -19.26
N ARG A 336 18.70 -8.38 -18.86
CA ARG A 336 19.91 -8.09 -19.65
C ARG A 336 21.01 -9.14 -19.52
N THR A 337 20.96 -9.98 -18.51
CA THR A 337 22.09 -10.86 -18.12
C THR A 337 21.98 -12.28 -18.66
N GLN A 338 21.08 -12.59 -19.59
CA GLN A 338 20.88 -13.93 -20.12
C GLN A 338 21.89 -14.25 -21.26
N PRO A 339 22.91 -15.08 -21.05
CA PRO A 339 23.80 -15.47 -22.13
C PRO A 339 23.06 -16.37 -23.13
N GLY A 340 22.78 -15.85 -24.34
CA GLY A 340 22.28 -16.65 -25.45
C GLY A 340 20.76 -16.81 -25.54
N GLY A 341 19.97 -16.17 -24.69
CA GLY A 341 18.51 -16.10 -24.75
C GLY A 341 18.00 -14.92 -25.59
N ALA A 342 16.74 -14.95 -26.00
CA ALA A 342 16.06 -13.78 -26.53
C ALA A 342 15.99 -12.73 -25.41
N ALA A 343 16.14 -11.45 -25.78
CA ALA A 343 16.02 -10.36 -24.79
C ALA A 343 14.54 -10.23 -24.38
N VAL A 344 14.24 -10.32 -23.09
CA VAL A 344 12.92 -10.01 -22.55
C VAL A 344 12.69 -8.51 -22.67
N GLU A 345 11.56 -8.10 -23.24
CA GLU A 345 11.20 -6.70 -23.36
C GLU A 345 10.77 -6.15 -21.98
N SER A 346 11.32 -4.99 -21.55
CA SER A 346 10.92 -4.32 -20.31
C SER A 346 10.07 -3.10 -20.64
N VAL A 347 8.84 -3.08 -20.10
CA VAL A 347 7.97 -1.91 -20.05
C VAL A 347 8.11 -1.32 -18.65
N ASP A 348 8.94 -0.28 -18.54
CA ASP A 348 9.31 0.30 -17.26
C ASP A 348 8.14 1.04 -16.60
N LEU A 349 7.71 0.56 -15.44
CA LEU A 349 6.73 1.17 -14.56
C LEU A 349 7.38 1.37 -13.17
N PRO A 350 7.98 2.53 -12.91
CA PRO A 350 8.66 2.77 -11.65
C PRO A 350 7.72 2.69 -10.45
N HIS A 351 8.25 2.20 -9.32
CA HIS A 351 7.51 2.01 -8.08
C HIS A 351 8.35 2.49 -6.88
N VAL A 352 7.79 3.38 -6.06
CA VAL A 352 8.54 4.02 -4.96
C VAL A 352 9.17 3.01 -4.00
N ALA A 353 8.44 1.95 -3.64
CA ALA A 353 8.95 0.95 -2.70
C ALA A 353 10.02 0.01 -3.28
N LEU A 354 10.26 0.01 -4.59
CA LEU A 354 11.25 -0.84 -5.26
C LEU A 354 12.50 -0.04 -5.68
N SER A 355 12.36 0.92 -6.57
CA SER A 355 13.48 1.78 -7.02
C SER A 355 13.64 3.06 -6.19
N GLY A 356 12.81 3.25 -5.18
CA GLY A 356 12.85 4.43 -4.34
C GLY A 356 12.55 5.71 -5.14
N ARG A 357 13.28 6.78 -4.81
CA ARG A 357 13.05 8.11 -5.41
C ARG A 357 13.75 8.32 -6.75
N ILE A 358 14.51 7.35 -7.25
CA ILE A 358 15.31 7.48 -8.47
C ILE A 358 14.42 7.87 -9.66
N TRP A 359 13.26 7.21 -9.78
CA TRP A 359 12.32 7.38 -10.89
C TRP A 359 10.98 8.00 -10.48
N GLU A 360 10.91 8.66 -9.32
CA GLU A 360 9.67 9.20 -8.77
C GLU A 360 8.91 10.11 -9.74
N LYS A 361 9.65 10.94 -10.52
CA LYS A 361 9.08 11.85 -11.51
C LYS A 361 8.55 11.15 -12.76
N ASP A 362 8.92 9.89 -12.97
CA ASP A 362 8.52 9.08 -14.12
C ASP A 362 7.35 8.16 -13.81
N ILE A 363 6.88 8.13 -12.55
CA ILE A 363 5.71 7.36 -12.13
C ILE A 363 4.44 8.00 -12.70
N PRO A 364 3.70 7.30 -13.58
CA PRO A 364 2.51 7.88 -14.21
C PRO A 364 1.28 7.78 -13.29
N VAL A 365 0.33 8.70 -13.48
CA VAL A 365 -1.06 8.51 -12.99
C VAL A 365 -1.78 7.60 -13.99
N LEU A 366 -2.24 6.44 -13.55
CA LEU A 366 -2.78 5.38 -14.41
C LEU A 366 -4.32 5.25 -14.35
N THR A 367 -5.01 6.16 -13.68
CA THR A 367 -6.46 6.09 -13.48
C THR A 367 -7.22 6.17 -14.81
N GLY A 368 -8.14 5.24 -15.02
CA GLY A 368 -8.97 5.20 -16.21
C GLY A 368 -8.18 4.94 -17.49
N THR A 369 -8.53 5.64 -18.56
CA THR A 369 -7.89 5.51 -19.88
C THR A 369 -6.42 5.87 -19.90
N ALA A 370 -5.94 6.61 -18.89
CA ALA A 370 -4.54 7.02 -18.79
C ALA A 370 -3.58 5.83 -18.79
N PHE A 371 -3.98 4.69 -18.22
CA PHE A 371 -3.20 3.46 -18.31
C PHE A 371 -3.02 3.00 -19.76
N ASN A 372 -4.10 2.95 -20.55
CA ASN A 372 -4.04 2.50 -21.94
C ASN A 372 -3.16 3.42 -22.81
N ASP A 373 -3.30 4.74 -22.62
CA ASP A 373 -2.50 5.72 -23.33
C ASP A 373 -1.01 5.61 -22.94
N TRP A 374 -0.72 5.43 -21.65
CA TRP A 374 0.62 5.22 -21.15
C TRP A 374 1.23 3.93 -21.72
N TYR A 375 0.54 2.80 -21.65
CA TYR A 375 1.05 1.51 -22.11
C TYR A 375 1.36 1.54 -23.61
N ARG A 376 0.42 2.02 -24.43
CA ARG A 376 0.60 2.14 -25.90
C ARG A 376 1.74 3.08 -26.28
N SER A 377 2.01 4.11 -25.48
CA SER A 377 3.12 5.04 -25.71
C SER A 377 4.51 4.42 -25.45
N ARG A 378 4.59 3.32 -24.68
CA ARG A 378 5.85 2.67 -24.28
C ARG A 378 6.44 1.78 -25.35
N GLY A 379 5.65 1.20 -26.25
CA GLY A 379 6.15 0.38 -27.39
C GLY A 379 7.13 1.11 -28.33
N ASN A 380 7.33 2.43 -28.16
CA ASN A 380 8.27 3.26 -28.93
C ASN A 380 9.35 3.95 -28.07
N ARG A 381 9.43 3.67 -26.78
CA ARG A 381 10.41 4.34 -25.88
C ARG A 381 11.56 3.41 -25.54
N ARG A 382 12.77 4.00 -25.41
CA ARG A 382 13.91 3.28 -24.84
C ARG A 382 13.66 3.05 -23.34
N PRO A 383 14.14 1.91 -22.78
CA PRO A 383 14.14 1.67 -21.34
C PRO A 383 14.75 2.84 -20.55
N LEU A 384 14.29 3.05 -19.33
CA LEU A 384 14.83 4.10 -18.44
C LEU A 384 16.27 3.82 -17.98
N LEU A 385 16.71 2.54 -18.00
CA LEU A 385 18.08 2.11 -17.69
C LEU A 385 18.88 1.73 -18.94
#